data_3b80906efa863abdbbad4e021117875c
#
_entry.id   3b80906efa863abdbbad4e021117875c
#
_cell.length_a   1.000
_cell.length_b   1.000
_cell.length_c   1.000
_cell.angle_alpha   90.00
_cell.angle_beta   90.00
_cell.angle_gamma   90.00
#
_symmetry.space_group_name_H-M   'P 1'
#
loop_
_entity.id
_entity.type
_entity.pdbx_description
1 polymer ?
#
loop_
_entity_poly.entity_id
_entity_poly.type
_entity_poly.pdbx_seq_one_letter_code
_entity_poly.pdbx_strand_id
1 'polypeptide(L)'
;MMYTQMDIDLDVIAENYKKVSDRLPEETGIIAVVKADAYGLGAVPIAKKLEKAGCPMFAVTFMEEAVKLREAGIKAPILVMMPAESKELLIAGKHKLIITITDYEMAKQISDELVKQSYSLPAHLKVDCGLSRMGIVLKDRLEEAA
;
A
#
# COMPACT_ATOMS: atom_id res chain seq x y z
N MET A 1 -14.08 27.01 26.87
CA MET A 1 -14.10 26.26 25.60
C MET A 1 -13.82 24.82 25.95
N MET A 2 -14.71 23.89 25.64
CA MET A 2 -14.46 22.45 25.84
C MET A 2 -13.75 21.94 24.62
N TYR A 3 -12.48 21.52 24.76
CA TYR A 3 -11.71 20.90 23.67
C TYR A 3 -11.94 19.39 23.71
N THR A 4 -12.30 18.80 22.57
CA THR A 4 -12.29 17.35 22.43
C THR A 4 -10.86 16.91 22.13
N GLN A 5 -10.32 15.99 22.93
CA GLN A 5 -9.00 15.40 22.75
C GLN A 5 -9.15 13.90 22.54
N MET A 6 -8.32 13.34 21.67
CA MET A 6 -8.20 11.90 21.46
C MET A 6 -6.74 11.49 21.70
N ASP A 7 -6.53 10.62 22.66
CA ASP A 7 -5.22 10.06 22.99
C ASP A 7 -5.09 8.67 22.35
N ILE A 8 -4.03 8.46 21.60
CA ILE A 8 -3.75 7.20 20.89
C ILE A 8 -2.60 6.49 21.57
N ASP A 9 -2.88 5.30 22.12
CA ASP A 9 -1.87 4.42 22.69
C ASP A 9 -1.23 3.54 21.61
N LEU A 10 0.00 3.90 21.22
CA LEU A 10 0.75 3.19 20.20
C LEU A 10 1.25 1.81 20.67
N ASP A 11 1.41 1.59 21.99
CA ASP A 11 1.82 0.30 22.51
C ASP A 11 0.70 -0.71 22.38
N VAL A 12 -0.54 -0.31 22.66
CA VAL A 12 -1.73 -1.15 22.45
C VAL A 12 -1.88 -1.52 20.96
N ILE A 13 -1.61 -0.58 20.03
CA ILE A 13 -1.63 -0.88 18.58
C ILE A 13 -0.60 -1.96 18.23
N ALA A 14 0.64 -1.83 18.75
CA ALA A 14 1.70 -2.82 18.50
C ALA A 14 1.38 -4.19 19.13
N GLU A 15 0.81 -4.21 20.34
CA GLU A 15 0.34 -5.45 20.97
C GLU A 15 -0.75 -6.14 20.16
N ASN A 16 -1.72 -5.37 19.65
CA ASN A 16 -2.79 -5.90 18.81
C ASN A 16 -2.24 -6.49 17.50
N TYR A 17 -1.30 -5.78 16.85
CA TYR A 17 -0.58 -6.31 15.69
C TYR A 17 0.08 -7.65 16.02
N LYS A 18 0.84 -7.73 17.12
CA LYS A 18 1.51 -8.95 17.55
C LYS A 18 0.52 -10.10 17.83
N LYS A 19 -0.57 -9.83 18.53
CA LYS A 19 -1.62 -10.84 18.80
C LYS A 19 -2.23 -11.42 17.51
N VAL A 20 -2.33 -10.63 16.45
CA VAL A 20 -2.79 -11.11 15.14
C VAL A 20 -1.67 -11.91 14.47
N SER A 21 -0.45 -11.38 14.43
CA SER A 21 0.71 -12.03 13.81
C SER A 21 0.99 -13.41 14.43
N ASP A 22 0.94 -13.54 15.75
CA ASP A 22 1.20 -14.78 16.48
C ASP A 22 0.16 -15.89 16.18
N ARG A 23 -0.96 -15.57 15.52
CA ARG A 23 -2.00 -16.52 15.12
C ARG A 23 -1.92 -16.96 13.66
N LEU A 24 -1.03 -16.34 12.90
CA LEU A 24 -0.86 -16.65 11.48
C LEU A 24 0.22 -17.72 11.30
N PRO A 25 0.15 -18.51 10.22
CA PRO A 25 1.26 -19.35 9.80
C PRO A 25 2.55 -18.52 9.62
N GLU A 26 3.71 -19.13 9.86
CA GLU A 26 5.01 -18.46 9.82
C GLU A 26 5.28 -17.76 8.48
N GLU A 27 4.82 -18.36 7.38
CA GLU A 27 4.96 -17.83 6.02
C GLU A 27 3.95 -16.72 5.67
N THR A 28 3.02 -16.38 6.58
CA THR A 28 1.97 -15.38 6.31
C THR A 28 2.35 -14.01 6.86
N GLY A 29 2.59 -13.05 5.96
CA GLY A 29 2.84 -11.66 6.34
C GLY A 29 1.55 -10.83 6.48
N ILE A 30 1.64 -9.74 7.25
CA ILE A 30 0.56 -8.77 7.41
C ILE A 30 0.88 -7.51 6.61
N ILE A 31 -0.06 -7.04 5.79
CA ILE A 31 -0.02 -5.70 5.20
C ILE A 31 -0.86 -4.77 6.08
N ALA A 32 -0.22 -3.84 6.78
CA ALA A 32 -0.93 -2.88 7.61
C ALA A 32 -1.49 -1.73 6.76
N VAL A 33 -2.82 -1.61 6.72
CA VAL A 33 -3.49 -0.55 5.97
C VAL A 33 -3.59 0.71 6.82
N VAL A 34 -2.87 1.77 6.42
CA VAL A 34 -2.75 3.04 7.15
C VAL A 34 -3.23 4.25 6.33
N LYS A 35 -4.14 4.00 5.39
CA LYS A 35 -4.79 5.03 4.55
C LYS A 35 -5.62 6.02 5.37
N ALA A 36 -5.97 7.16 4.79
CA ALA A 36 -6.75 8.22 5.42
C ALA A 36 -6.18 8.61 6.81
N ASP A 37 -4.85 8.84 6.83
CA ASP A 37 -4.08 9.12 8.05
C ASP A 37 -4.28 8.06 9.15
N ALA A 38 -4.22 6.78 8.77
CA ALA A 38 -4.56 5.62 9.61
C ALA A 38 -5.97 5.74 10.20
N TYR A 39 -6.94 6.05 9.33
CA TYR A 39 -8.35 6.29 9.71
C TYR A 39 -8.51 7.43 10.73
N GLY A 40 -7.69 8.47 10.61
CA GLY A 40 -7.68 9.63 11.50
C GLY A 40 -6.85 9.48 12.77
N LEU A 41 -6.15 8.35 12.95
CA LEU A 41 -5.36 8.07 14.14
C LEU A 41 -3.87 8.50 14.02
N GLY A 42 -3.45 8.99 12.85
CA GLY A 42 -2.08 9.39 12.59
C GLY A 42 -1.23 8.30 11.94
N ALA A 43 -1.14 8.31 10.60
CA ALA A 43 -0.46 7.26 9.84
C ALA A 43 1.03 7.14 10.15
N VAL A 44 1.74 8.27 10.27
CA VAL A 44 3.19 8.27 10.50
C VAL A 44 3.59 7.65 11.84
N PRO A 45 3.04 8.08 13.00
CA PRO A 45 3.40 7.47 14.28
C PRO A 45 3.01 5.99 14.35
N ILE A 46 1.85 5.61 13.80
CA ILE A 46 1.39 4.22 13.76
C ILE A 46 2.31 3.38 12.87
N ALA A 47 2.62 3.82 11.65
CA ALA A 47 3.51 3.09 10.76
C ALA A 47 4.92 2.88 11.37
N LYS A 48 5.49 3.93 12.00
CA LYS A 48 6.77 3.82 12.71
C LYS A 48 6.71 2.79 13.85
N LYS A 49 5.62 2.77 14.60
CA LYS A 49 5.44 1.82 15.70
C LYS A 49 5.29 0.39 15.19
N LEU A 50 4.48 0.18 14.16
CA LEU A 50 4.27 -1.13 13.55
C LEU A 50 5.52 -1.65 12.82
N GLU A 51 6.27 -0.78 12.13
CA GLU A 51 7.54 -1.15 11.52
C GLU A 51 8.54 -1.67 12.54
N LYS A 52 8.66 -0.99 13.69
CA LYS A 52 9.49 -1.45 14.83
C LYS A 52 8.98 -2.77 15.43
N ALA A 53 7.68 -3.03 15.36
CA ALA A 53 7.07 -4.28 15.80
C ALA A 53 7.21 -5.43 14.78
N GLY A 54 7.87 -5.19 13.63
CA GLY A 54 8.14 -6.19 12.61
C GLY A 54 7.08 -6.27 11.50
N CYS A 55 6.22 -5.25 11.35
CA CYS A 55 5.27 -5.22 10.24
C CYS A 55 6.02 -5.17 8.89
N PRO A 56 5.84 -6.18 8.00
CA PRO A 56 6.67 -6.30 6.81
C PRO A 56 6.24 -5.37 5.69
N MET A 57 5.02 -4.82 5.70
CA MET A 57 4.49 -4.03 4.59
C MET A 57 3.33 -3.14 5.02
N PHE A 58 3.21 -1.99 4.37
CA PHE A 58 2.10 -1.05 4.55
C PHE A 58 1.29 -0.90 3.26
N ALA A 59 0.03 -0.48 3.40
CA ALA A 59 -0.78 -0.08 2.26
C ALA A 59 -1.54 1.22 2.56
N VAL A 60 -1.61 2.06 1.53
CA VAL A 60 -2.33 3.34 1.54
C VAL A 60 -3.21 3.45 0.30
N THR A 61 -4.10 4.44 0.23
CA THR A 61 -4.94 4.62 -0.94
C THR A 61 -4.21 5.38 -2.05
N PHE A 62 -3.63 6.53 -1.74
CA PHE A 62 -3.09 7.48 -2.70
C PHE A 62 -1.57 7.63 -2.62
N MET A 63 -0.98 8.11 -3.73
CA MET A 63 0.45 8.31 -3.85
C MET A 63 1.00 9.27 -2.79
N GLU A 64 0.29 10.35 -2.49
CA GLU A 64 0.71 11.36 -1.52
C GLU A 64 0.83 10.79 -0.10
N GLU A 65 -0.04 9.85 0.26
CA GLU A 65 0.02 9.17 1.57
C GLU A 65 1.29 8.31 1.66
N ALA A 66 1.62 7.59 0.58
CA ALA A 66 2.82 6.76 0.49
C ALA A 66 4.10 7.62 0.58
N VAL A 67 4.14 8.74 -0.15
CA VAL A 67 5.26 9.70 -0.13
C VAL A 67 5.46 10.24 1.29
N LYS A 68 4.38 10.67 1.96
CA LYS A 68 4.42 11.15 3.35
C LYS A 68 5.03 10.12 4.30
N LEU A 69 4.66 8.85 4.19
CA LEU A 69 5.25 7.78 4.99
C LEU A 69 6.74 7.59 4.68
N ARG A 70 7.10 7.61 3.41
CA ARG A 70 8.48 7.44 2.98
C ARG A 70 9.37 8.60 3.44
N GLU A 71 8.90 9.85 3.34
CA GLU A 71 9.59 11.04 3.85
C GLU A 71 9.71 11.04 5.38
N ALA A 72 8.76 10.44 6.07
CA ALA A 72 8.84 10.22 7.52
C ALA A 72 9.83 9.11 7.92
N GLY A 73 10.47 8.43 6.95
CA GLY A 73 11.54 7.46 7.16
C GLY A 73 11.09 6.00 7.25
N ILE A 74 9.84 5.68 6.88
CA ILE A 74 9.39 4.28 6.77
C ILE A 74 10.18 3.60 5.64
N LYS A 75 10.79 2.45 5.93
CA LYS A 75 11.64 1.67 5.00
C LYS A 75 10.92 0.46 4.44
N ALA A 76 9.99 -0.11 5.18
CA ALA A 76 9.19 -1.26 4.73
C ALA A 76 8.48 -0.96 3.39
N PRO A 77 8.22 -1.96 2.56
CA PRO A 77 7.44 -1.83 1.33
C PRO A 77 6.11 -1.11 1.57
N ILE A 78 5.73 -0.23 0.63
CA ILE A 78 4.46 0.51 0.69
C ILE A 78 3.71 0.28 -0.62
N LEU A 79 2.50 -0.29 -0.52
CA LEU A 79 1.57 -0.49 -1.62
C LEU A 79 0.62 0.71 -1.74
N VAL A 80 0.56 1.29 -2.92
CA VAL A 80 -0.49 2.25 -3.30
C VAL A 80 -1.63 1.47 -3.92
N MET A 81 -2.80 1.45 -3.25
CA MET A 81 -3.93 0.59 -3.64
C MET A 81 -4.79 1.16 -4.78
N MET A 82 -4.75 2.48 -5.01
CA MET A 82 -5.37 3.08 -6.21
C MET A 82 -4.44 2.93 -7.40
N PRO A 83 -5.02 2.79 -8.62
CA PRO A 83 -4.26 2.83 -9.86
C PRO A 83 -3.44 4.11 -9.96
N ALA A 84 -2.15 3.98 -10.30
CA ALA A 84 -1.27 5.13 -10.51
C ALA A 84 -1.52 5.79 -11.87
N GLU A 85 -1.55 7.11 -11.92
CA GLU A 85 -1.53 7.85 -13.18
C GLU A 85 -0.10 7.90 -13.75
N SER A 86 0.05 8.11 -15.08
CA SER A 86 1.36 8.19 -15.73
C SER A 86 2.33 9.18 -15.07
N LYS A 87 1.81 10.32 -14.63
CA LYS A 87 2.62 11.35 -13.92
C LYS A 87 3.16 10.89 -12.56
N GLU A 88 2.56 9.86 -11.98
CA GLU A 88 2.92 9.32 -10.66
C GLU A 88 3.97 8.20 -10.75
N LEU A 89 4.22 7.63 -11.92
CA LEU A 89 5.15 6.51 -12.09
C LEU A 89 6.58 6.88 -11.68
N LEU A 90 7.03 8.08 -12.04
CA LEU A 90 8.34 8.59 -11.60
C LEU A 90 8.41 8.82 -10.09
N ILE A 91 7.30 9.27 -9.50
CA ILE A 91 7.19 9.45 -8.04
C ILE A 91 7.27 8.10 -7.35
N ALA A 92 6.50 7.11 -7.85
CA ALA A 92 6.55 5.75 -7.34
C ALA A 92 7.97 5.17 -7.37
N GLY A 93 8.69 5.38 -8.47
CA GLY A 93 10.07 4.94 -8.60
C GLY A 93 11.02 5.63 -7.64
N LYS A 94 11.00 6.95 -7.59
CA LYS A 94 11.84 7.75 -6.69
C LYS A 94 11.68 7.32 -5.22
N HIS A 95 10.47 7.01 -4.81
CA HIS A 95 10.13 6.65 -3.44
C HIS A 95 10.06 5.13 -3.20
N LYS A 96 10.42 4.30 -4.20
CA LYS A 96 10.42 2.83 -4.13
C LYS A 96 9.08 2.29 -3.63
N LEU A 97 7.99 2.73 -4.27
CA LEU A 97 6.63 2.33 -3.95
C LEU A 97 6.19 1.17 -4.86
N ILE A 98 5.22 0.41 -4.38
CA ILE A 98 4.57 -0.66 -5.14
C ILE A 98 3.25 -0.11 -5.67
N ILE A 99 3.01 -0.23 -6.97
CA ILE A 99 1.78 0.21 -7.60
C ILE A 99 0.76 -0.92 -7.70
N THR A 100 -0.50 -0.58 -7.95
CA THR A 100 -1.57 -1.55 -8.17
C THR A 100 -2.02 -1.50 -9.63
N ILE A 101 -2.07 -2.65 -10.29
CA ILE A 101 -2.62 -2.85 -11.64
C ILE A 101 -4.02 -3.42 -11.51
N THR A 102 -5.00 -2.81 -12.18
CA THR A 102 -6.42 -3.17 -12.05
C THR A 102 -7.03 -3.75 -13.32
N ASP A 103 -6.37 -3.57 -14.45
CA ASP A 103 -6.82 -4.09 -15.75
C ASP A 103 -5.65 -4.20 -16.74
N TYR A 104 -5.90 -4.91 -17.84
CA TYR A 104 -4.89 -5.19 -18.87
C TYR A 104 -4.44 -3.93 -19.62
N GLU A 105 -5.36 -3.06 -19.98
CA GLU A 105 -5.02 -1.85 -20.74
C GLU A 105 -4.14 -0.90 -19.94
N MET A 106 -4.42 -0.78 -18.65
CA MET A 106 -3.57 -0.05 -17.70
C MET A 106 -2.17 -0.69 -17.61
N ALA A 107 -2.09 -2.02 -17.45
CA ALA A 107 -0.82 -2.74 -17.39
C ALA A 107 0.04 -2.44 -18.63
N LYS A 108 -0.56 -2.51 -19.82
CA LYS A 108 0.10 -2.23 -21.09
C LYS A 108 0.58 -0.78 -21.18
N GLN A 109 -0.27 0.18 -20.86
CA GLN A 109 0.09 1.61 -20.91
C GLN A 109 1.27 1.92 -19.96
N ILE A 110 1.22 1.42 -18.73
CA ILE A 110 2.30 1.59 -17.75
C ILE A 110 3.58 0.91 -18.24
N SER A 111 3.50 -0.32 -18.74
CA SER A 111 4.64 -1.05 -19.28
C SER A 111 5.30 -0.30 -20.44
N ASP A 112 4.52 0.16 -21.42
CA ASP A 112 5.01 0.92 -22.57
C ASP A 112 5.72 2.21 -22.14
N GLU A 113 5.22 2.88 -21.12
CA GLU A 113 5.82 4.10 -20.59
C GLU A 113 7.13 3.83 -19.83
N LEU A 114 7.15 2.82 -18.97
CA LEU A 114 8.33 2.44 -18.21
C LEU A 114 9.46 1.91 -19.11
N VAL A 115 9.12 1.15 -20.16
CA VAL A 115 10.09 0.68 -21.17
C VAL A 115 10.76 1.86 -21.88
N LYS A 116 9.99 2.88 -22.31
CA LYS A 116 10.56 4.10 -22.92
C LYS A 116 11.56 4.82 -22.00
N GLN A 117 11.35 4.73 -20.70
CA GLN A 117 12.20 5.34 -19.68
C GLN A 117 13.33 4.40 -19.18
N SER A 118 13.42 3.18 -19.71
CA SER A 118 14.36 2.13 -19.24
C SER A 118 14.26 1.90 -17.74
N TYR A 119 13.01 1.85 -17.22
CA TYR A 119 12.70 1.77 -15.81
C TYR A 119 11.73 0.61 -15.51
N SER A 120 11.72 0.11 -14.27
CA SER A 120 10.78 -0.90 -13.81
C SER A 120 10.23 -0.55 -12.43
N LEU A 121 8.98 -0.92 -12.16
CA LEU A 121 8.32 -0.76 -10.87
C LEU A 121 7.76 -2.09 -10.39
N PRO A 122 7.86 -2.39 -9.08
CA PRO A 122 7.11 -3.50 -8.51
C PRO A 122 5.61 -3.18 -8.54
N ALA A 123 4.81 -4.18 -8.88
CA ALA A 123 3.36 -4.03 -8.94
C ALA A 123 2.63 -5.20 -8.31
N HIS A 124 1.45 -4.93 -7.74
CA HIS A 124 0.47 -5.95 -7.37
C HIS A 124 -0.65 -5.97 -8.41
N LEU A 125 -0.96 -7.16 -8.89
CA LEU A 125 -2.10 -7.39 -9.76
C LEU A 125 -3.35 -7.56 -8.90
N LYS A 126 -4.33 -6.67 -9.08
CA LYS A 126 -5.57 -6.72 -8.33
C LYS A 126 -6.62 -7.54 -9.05
N VAL A 127 -7.09 -8.60 -8.40
CA VAL A 127 -8.18 -9.46 -8.88
C VAL A 127 -9.48 -9.07 -8.17
N ASP A 128 -10.57 -8.93 -8.93
CA ASP A 128 -11.91 -8.77 -8.37
C ASP A 128 -12.55 -10.14 -8.14
N CYS A 129 -12.79 -10.44 -6.87
CA CYS A 129 -13.44 -11.70 -6.44
C CYS A 129 -14.93 -11.50 -6.11
N GLY A 130 -15.58 -10.48 -6.66
CA GLY A 130 -17.01 -10.25 -6.52
C GLY A 130 -17.43 -8.99 -5.77
N LEU A 131 -16.49 -8.17 -5.29
CA LEU A 131 -16.81 -6.85 -4.73
C LEU A 131 -17.21 -5.85 -5.82
N SER A 132 -16.78 -6.09 -7.07
CA SER A 132 -17.15 -5.33 -8.29
C SER A 132 -16.85 -3.84 -8.21
N ARG A 133 -15.73 -3.49 -7.55
CA ARG A 133 -15.28 -2.09 -7.45
C ARG A 133 -14.14 -1.79 -8.40
N MET A 134 -13.09 -2.61 -8.41
CA MET A 134 -11.95 -2.54 -9.31
C MET A 134 -11.13 -3.83 -9.24
N GLY A 135 -10.43 -4.15 -10.30
CA GLY A 135 -9.59 -5.34 -10.42
C GLY A 135 -9.98 -6.19 -11.63
N ILE A 136 -9.09 -7.06 -12.03
CA ILE A 136 -9.28 -7.96 -13.16
C ILE A 136 -10.26 -9.05 -12.73
N VAL A 137 -11.35 -9.23 -13.49
CA VAL A 137 -12.27 -10.34 -13.30
C VAL A 137 -11.63 -11.60 -13.87
N LEU A 138 -11.67 -12.72 -13.16
CA LEU A 138 -10.99 -13.98 -13.53
C LEU A 138 -11.35 -14.50 -14.94
N LYS A 139 -12.46 -14.05 -15.52
CA LYS A 139 -12.85 -14.38 -16.89
C LYS A 139 -12.18 -13.50 -17.95
N ASP A 140 -11.54 -12.40 -17.52
CA ASP A 140 -11.01 -11.37 -18.39
C ASP A 140 -9.48 -11.33 -18.30
N ARG A 141 -8.80 -12.05 -19.21
CA ARG A 141 -7.39 -11.82 -19.58
C ARG A 141 -6.39 -11.62 -18.41
N LEU A 142 -6.61 -12.30 -17.25
CA LEU A 142 -5.70 -12.21 -16.10
C LEU A 142 -4.25 -12.61 -16.48
N GLU A 143 -4.10 -13.66 -17.29
CA GLU A 143 -2.80 -14.16 -17.74
C GLU A 143 -2.08 -13.17 -18.67
N GLU A 144 -2.81 -12.33 -19.40
CA GLU A 144 -2.23 -11.34 -20.30
C GLU A 144 -1.74 -10.09 -19.56
N ALA A 145 -2.22 -9.84 -18.34
CA ALA A 145 -1.84 -8.70 -17.52
C ALA A 145 -0.68 -9.00 -16.55
N ALA A 146 -0.34 -10.26 -16.37
CA ALA A 146 0.76 -10.72 -15.52
C ALA A 146 2.08 -10.78 -16.29
#